data_cfdcb489d50a02657eba2bcb860ee991
#
_entry.id   cfdcb489d50a02657eba2bcb860ee991
#
_cell.length_a   1.000
_cell.length_b   1.000
_cell.length_c   1.000
_cell.angle_alpha   90.00
_cell.angle_beta   90.00
_cell.angle_gamma   90.00
#
_symmetry.space_group_name_H-M   'P 1'
#
loop_
_entity.id
_entity.type
_entity.pdbx_description
1 polymer ?
#
loop_
_entity_poly.entity_id
_entity_poly.type
_entity_poly.pdbx_seq_one_letter_code
_entity_poly.pdbx_strand_id
1 'polypeptide(L)'
;MDYYEQIYPAAEQCCQSKKSLSEMLDLMAKHPSLTPDNVLLLQQQMPEATAVGGYNAWLNGFDREVKPDATPIVLLKPTVCKVHDYKVEEDDNGVIADENGEVKSKEYTTEGVEYLPVHLYDLSQTIPSEKTPGIDTPYLLTPVDIIAGCRDALKCDVEYTEDKTSRLVQYDVVAKKLIIATKEEAVIAKECVNLLCLKAAEARTGRNDKLYLRLVAECATEVVCRVNQINTGDEIKCLELWNKDKNPEQCLEMLNQVSLASRNVLSQLRQATNHPVLLDFDETCLLNQVLDQPNATIVRHRLSRLAKHTSVPILVEAIRSLQSKLMYFEASSQVGKVYKDRLDHKIMTLPVYRI
;
A
#
# COMPACT_ATOMS: atom_id res chain seq x y z
N MET A 1 2.90 1.88 25.12
CA MET A 1 2.11 0.67 24.82
C MET A 1 2.75 0.08 23.55
N ASP A 2 3.19 -1.15 23.63
CA ASP A 2 3.72 -1.82 22.44
C ASP A 2 2.55 -2.37 21.62
N TYR A 3 2.24 -1.75 20.51
CA TYR A 3 1.12 -2.15 19.63
C TYR A 3 1.39 -3.51 18.97
N TYR A 4 2.65 -3.93 18.83
CA TYR A 4 2.99 -5.22 18.26
C TYR A 4 2.60 -6.40 19.15
N GLU A 5 2.46 -6.20 20.46
CA GLU A 5 1.87 -7.21 21.37
C GLU A 5 0.42 -7.57 21.00
N GLN A 6 -0.29 -6.69 20.29
CA GLN A 6 -1.65 -6.92 19.78
C GLN A 6 -1.63 -7.40 18.33
N ILE A 7 -0.75 -6.84 17.50
CA ILE A 7 -0.70 -7.09 16.05
C ILE A 7 -0.23 -8.52 15.75
N TYR A 8 0.81 -9.03 16.42
CA TYR A 8 1.35 -10.35 16.13
C TYR A 8 0.36 -11.50 16.40
N PRO A 9 -0.33 -11.57 17.54
CA PRO A 9 -1.33 -12.62 17.74
C PRO A 9 -2.50 -12.55 16.77
N ALA A 10 -2.92 -11.33 16.38
CA ALA A 10 -3.98 -11.15 15.40
C ALA A 10 -3.55 -11.60 13.99
N ALA A 11 -2.31 -11.33 13.59
CA ALA A 11 -1.76 -11.80 12.32
C ALA A 11 -1.68 -13.34 12.28
N GLU A 12 -1.24 -13.98 13.37
CA GLU A 12 -1.23 -15.43 13.49
C GLU A 12 -2.63 -16.01 13.36
N GLN A 13 -3.61 -15.46 14.09
CA GLN A 13 -5.01 -15.88 14.04
C GLN A 13 -5.59 -15.79 12.63
N CYS A 14 -5.30 -14.72 11.89
CA CYS A 14 -5.74 -14.56 10.50
C CYS A 14 -5.20 -15.66 9.58
N CYS A 15 -3.99 -16.15 9.83
CA CYS A 15 -3.36 -17.20 9.03
C CYS A 15 -3.75 -18.63 9.42
N GLN A 16 -4.48 -18.85 10.51
CA GLN A 16 -4.83 -20.20 11.01
C GLN A 16 -5.81 -20.94 10.09
N SER A 17 -6.68 -20.22 9.38
CA SER A 17 -7.67 -20.86 8.50
C SER A 17 -7.95 -20.03 7.25
N LYS A 18 -8.45 -20.69 6.19
CA LYS A 18 -8.89 -20.00 4.98
C LYS A 18 -9.98 -18.97 5.25
N LYS A 19 -10.90 -19.27 6.19
CA LYS A 19 -11.97 -18.35 6.56
C LYS A 19 -11.41 -17.08 7.20
N SER A 20 -10.57 -17.23 8.23
CA SER A 20 -9.96 -16.07 8.92
C SER A 20 -9.13 -15.21 7.96
N LEU A 21 -8.36 -15.86 7.07
CA LEU A 21 -7.59 -15.14 6.06
C LEU A 21 -8.51 -14.42 5.07
N SER A 22 -9.58 -15.07 4.60
CA SER A 22 -10.56 -14.43 3.69
C SER A 22 -11.21 -13.20 4.34
N GLU A 23 -11.59 -13.27 5.62
CA GLU A 23 -12.12 -12.12 6.37
C GLU A 23 -11.11 -10.99 6.48
N MET A 24 -9.82 -11.29 6.70
CA MET A 24 -8.75 -10.29 6.68
C MET A 24 -8.57 -9.67 5.31
N LEU A 25 -8.59 -10.46 4.24
CA LEU A 25 -8.49 -9.95 2.86
C LEU A 25 -9.71 -9.08 2.48
N ASP A 26 -10.90 -9.37 3.01
CA ASP A 26 -12.08 -8.51 2.86
C ASP A 26 -11.85 -7.14 3.50
N LEU A 27 -11.30 -7.10 4.72
CA LEU A 27 -10.95 -5.85 5.38
C LEU A 27 -9.86 -5.08 4.64
N MET A 28 -8.83 -5.78 4.16
CA MET A 28 -7.79 -5.16 3.31
C MET A 28 -8.39 -4.59 2.02
N ALA A 29 -9.39 -5.24 1.43
CA ALA A 29 -10.07 -4.74 0.24
C ALA A 29 -10.99 -3.55 0.52
N LYS A 30 -11.64 -3.51 1.68
CA LYS A 30 -12.43 -2.35 2.14
C LYS A 30 -11.54 -1.15 2.47
N HIS A 31 -10.33 -1.42 2.99
CA HIS A 31 -9.36 -0.41 3.41
C HIS A 31 -8.01 -0.55 2.68
N PRO A 32 -7.98 -0.50 1.33
CA PRO A 32 -6.81 -0.86 0.52
C PRO A 32 -5.63 0.10 0.71
N SER A 33 -5.84 1.22 1.37
CA SER A 33 -4.80 2.21 1.68
C SER A 33 -4.13 1.96 3.03
N LEU A 34 -4.74 1.18 3.94
CA LEU A 34 -4.13 0.85 5.23
C LEU A 34 -3.08 -0.25 5.09
N THR A 35 -2.02 -0.16 5.90
CA THR A 35 -1.09 -1.27 6.10
C THR A 35 -1.79 -2.42 6.85
N PRO A 36 -1.36 -3.67 6.69
CA PRO A 36 -1.92 -4.80 7.45
C PRO A 36 -1.91 -4.59 8.95
N ASP A 37 -0.87 -3.99 9.51
CA ASP A 37 -0.79 -3.62 10.93
C ASP A 37 -2.00 -2.77 11.33
N ASN A 38 -2.29 -1.75 10.54
CA ASN A 38 -3.44 -0.85 10.77
C ASN A 38 -4.78 -1.54 10.52
N VAL A 39 -4.88 -2.45 9.53
CA VAL A 39 -6.10 -3.24 9.30
C VAL A 39 -6.37 -4.18 10.49
N LEU A 40 -5.32 -4.82 11.06
CA LEU A 40 -5.44 -5.67 12.24
C LEU A 40 -5.87 -4.86 13.48
N LEU A 41 -5.28 -3.68 13.68
CA LEU A 41 -5.71 -2.78 14.77
C LEU A 41 -7.16 -2.30 14.57
N LEU A 42 -7.55 -1.98 13.35
CA LEU A 42 -8.91 -1.59 13.00
C LEU A 42 -9.90 -2.73 13.26
N GLN A 43 -9.56 -3.95 12.85
CA GLN A 43 -10.38 -5.15 13.06
C GLN A 43 -10.70 -5.40 14.55
N GLN A 44 -9.72 -5.18 15.42
CA GLN A 44 -9.90 -5.38 16.85
C GLN A 44 -10.77 -4.31 17.51
N GLN A 45 -10.70 -3.07 17.01
CA GLN A 45 -11.38 -1.92 17.61
C GLN A 45 -12.75 -1.65 16.99
N MET A 46 -12.89 -1.82 15.67
CA MET A 46 -14.11 -1.53 14.92
C MET A 46 -14.16 -2.33 13.61
N PRO A 47 -14.46 -3.63 13.63
CA PRO A 47 -14.44 -4.51 12.45
C PRO A 47 -15.43 -4.12 11.37
N GLU A 48 -16.50 -3.38 11.72
CA GLU A 48 -17.51 -2.86 10.81
C GLU A 48 -17.17 -1.49 10.21
N ALA A 49 -16.00 -0.91 10.54
CA ALA A 49 -15.59 0.39 10.02
C ALA A 49 -15.67 0.43 8.49
N THR A 50 -16.24 1.51 7.97
CA THR A 50 -16.41 1.71 6.52
C THR A 50 -15.48 2.78 5.99
N ALA A 51 -15.23 3.82 6.79
CA ALA A 51 -14.45 4.96 6.38
C ALA A 51 -13.86 5.65 7.61
N VAL A 52 -12.53 5.66 7.75
CA VAL A 52 -11.83 6.23 8.91
C VAL A 52 -11.07 7.49 8.56
N GLY A 53 -11.19 8.53 9.39
CA GLY A 53 -10.51 9.80 9.18
C GLY A 53 -10.21 10.52 10.48
N GLY A 54 -9.25 11.46 10.44
CA GLY A 54 -8.94 12.32 11.57
C GLY A 54 -10.05 13.31 11.87
N TYR A 55 -10.10 13.83 13.11
CA TYR A 55 -11.09 14.82 13.52
C TYR A 55 -11.19 16.01 12.57
N ASN A 56 -10.04 16.61 12.24
CA ASN A 56 -9.99 17.75 11.33
C ASN A 56 -10.36 17.40 9.88
N ALA A 57 -10.11 16.16 9.46
CA ALA A 57 -10.52 15.69 8.14
C ALA A 57 -12.04 15.63 8.04
N TRP A 58 -12.70 15.09 9.06
CA TRP A 58 -14.16 15.05 9.12
C TRP A 58 -14.75 16.46 9.14
N LEU A 59 -14.24 17.35 10.02
CA LEU A 59 -14.77 18.69 10.19
C LEU A 59 -14.54 19.57 8.96
N ASN A 60 -13.31 19.66 8.48
CA ASN A 60 -12.92 20.64 7.45
C ASN A 60 -12.97 20.06 6.02
N GLY A 61 -12.82 18.74 5.88
CA GLY A 61 -12.78 18.08 4.57
C GLY A 61 -14.14 17.55 4.12
N PHE A 62 -14.98 17.15 5.07
CA PHE A 62 -16.26 16.51 4.78
C PHE A 62 -17.46 17.20 5.41
N ASP A 63 -17.26 18.32 6.10
CA ASP A 63 -18.31 19.07 6.80
C ASP A 63 -19.15 18.18 7.74
N ARG A 64 -18.43 17.34 8.52
CA ARG A 64 -19.00 16.38 9.48
C ARG A 64 -18.39 16.57 10.85
N GLU A 65 -19.21 16.51 11.88
CA GLU A 65 -18.76 16.60 13.26
C GLU A 65 -18.62 15.21 13.89
N VAL A 66 -17.55 14.96 14.63
CA VAL A 66 -17.40 13.74 15.41
C VAL A 66 -18.35 13.79 16.60
N LYS A 67 -19.09 12.72 16.83
CA LYS A 67 -20.02 12.60 17.97
C LYS A 67 -19.28 12.79 19.29
N PRO A 68 -19.87 13.49 20.29
CA PRO A 68 -19.20 13.78 21.55
C PRO A 68 -18.80 12.53 22.36
N ASP A 69 -19.52 11.44 22.19
CA ASP A 69 -19.31 10.15 22.88
C ASP A 69 -18.52 9.13 22.04
N ALA A 70 -18.00 9.55 20.88
CA ALA A 70 -17.26 8.65 20.00
C ALA A 70 -15.93 8.24 20.62
N THR A 71 -15.69 6.93 20.71
CA THR A 71 -14.39 6.39 21.10
C THR A 71 -13.45 6.38 19.90
N PRO A 72 -12.28 7.03 19.96
CA PRO A 72 -11.36 7.05 18.83
C PRO A 72 -10.78 5.66 18.53
N ILE A 73 -10.59 5.40 17.26
CA ILE A 73 -9.84 4.27 16.74
C ILE A 73 -8.37 4.66 16.71
N VAL A 74 -7.50 3.86 17.30
CA VAL A 74 -6.05 4.12 17.32
C VAL A 74 -5.38 3.35 16.21
N LEU A 75 -4.81 4.06 15.25
CA LEU A 75 -3.97 3.50 14.19
C LEU A 75 -2.55 4.06 14.29
N LEU A 76 -1.61 3.46 13.57
CA LEU A 76 -0.22 3.88 13.51
C LEU A 76 0.03 4.66 12.23
N LYS A 77 0.55 5.90 12.34
CA LYS A 77 0.93 6.71 11.18
C LYS A 77 2.42 6.99 11.14
N PRO A 78 3.06 7.00 9.97
CA PRO A 78 4.42 7.46 9.84
C PRO A 78 4.47 8.97 10.15
N THR A 79 5.37 9.32 11.05
CA THR A 79 5.56 10.71 11.51
C THR A 79 7.01 11.10 11.38
N VAL A 80 7.24 12.24 10.74
CA VAL A 80 8.58 12.82 10.63
C VAL A 80 9.00 13.34 12.01
N CYS A 81 10.10 12.84 12.52
CA CYS A 81 10.66 13.18 13.81
C CYS A 81 12.12 13.62 13.69
N LYS A 82 12.67 14.19 14.77
CA LYS A 82 14.10 14.49 14.85
C LYS A 82 14.82 13.24 15.34
N VAL A 83 15.84 12.84 14.61
CA VAL A 83 16.73 11.74 14.95
C VAL A 83 18.11 12.31 15.25
N HIS A 84 18.68 11.91 16.38
CA HIS A 84 20.07 12.21 16.72
C HIS A 84 20.97 11.16 16.09
N ASP A 85 21.95 11.60 15.36
CA ASP A 85 22.90 10.74 14.68
C ASP A 85 24.34 11.25 14.95
N TYR A 86 25.33 10.40 14.76
CA TYR A 86 26.71 10.71 15.04
C TYR A 86 27.52 10.57 13.76
N LYS A 87 28.23 11.64 13.40
CA LYS A 87 29.20 11.60 12.31
C LYS A 87 30.60 11.45 12.89
N VAL A 88 31.26 10.40 12.50
CA VAL A 88 32.70 10.20 12.83
C VAL A 88 33.49 11.33 12.22
N GLU A 89 34.39 11.93 13.00
CA GLU A 89 35.32 12.93 12.50
C GLU A 89 36.47 12.23 11.77
N GLU A 90 36.74 12.64 10.54
CA GLU A 90 37.79 12.12 9.67
C GLU A 90 38.67 13.28 9.19
N ASP A 91 39.96 13.04 9.08
CA ASP A 91 40.92 13.91 8.41
C ASP A 91 41.59 13.19 7.24
N ASP A 92 42.58 13.82 6.62
CA ASP A 92 43.33 13.27 5.48
C ASP A 92 44.06 11.95 5.81
N ASN A 93 44.19 11.59 7.09
CA ASN A 93 44.87 10.38 7.58
C ASN A 93 43.90 9.32 8.08
N GLY A 94 42.58 9.59 8.05
CA GLY A 94 41.50 8.67 8.46
C GLY A 94 40.72 9.15 9.69
N VAL A 95 40.18 8.20 10.46
CA VAL A 95 39.30 8.46 11.61
C VAL A 95 40.12 9.11 12.75
N ILE A 96 39.62 10.25 13.26
CA ILE A 96 40.22 10.94 14.40
C ILE A 96 39.81 10.23 15.69
N ALA A 97 40.80 9.82 16.49
CA ALA A 97 40.59 9.31 17.85
C ALA A 97 41.05 10.35 18.89
N ASP A 98 40.50 10.25 20.10
CA ASP A 98 40.94 11.02 21.23
C ASP A 98 42.24 10.46 21.87
N GLU A 99 42.69 11.08 22.97
CA GLU A 99 43.90 10.67 23.68
C GLU A 99 43.83 9.24 24.29
N ASN A 100 42.60 8.70 24.43
CA ASN A 100 42.34 7.36 24.94
C ASN A 100 42.10 6.34 23.82
N GLY A 101 42.16 6.75 22.54
CA GLY A 101 41.89 5.91 21.38
C GLY A 101 40.39 5.78 21.05
N GLU A 102 39.50 6.56 21.67
CA GLU A 102 38.08 6.60 21.33
C GLU A 102 37.83 7.46 20.10
N VAL A 103 37.00 6.96 19.18
CA VAL A 103 36.64 7.64 17.94
C VAL A 103 35.91 8.93 18.24
N LYS A 104 36.43 10.06 17.82
CA LYS A 104 35.70 11.34 17.92
C LYS A 104 34.52 11.35 16.97
N SER A 105 33.36 11.65 17.52
CA SER A 105 32.14 11.80 16.76
C SER A 105 31.43 13.09 17.12
N LYS A 106 30.85 13.73 16.10
CA LYS A 106 30.04 14.92 16.27
C LYS A 106 28.57 14.53 16.14
N GLU A 107 27.82 14.84 17.19
CA GLU A 107 26.36 14.68 17.15
C GLU A 107 25.76 15.71 16.19
N TYR A 108 24.82 15.26 15.38
CA TYR A 108 23.99 16.11 14.56
C TYR A 108 22.54 15.62 14.58
N THR A 109 21.62 16.54 14.36
CA THR A 109 20.21 16.23 14.30
C THR A 109 19.76 16.20 12.85
N THR A 110 19.07 15.14 12.47
CA THR A 110 18.44 15.00 11.14
C THR A 110 16.97 14.64 11.28
N GLU A 111 16.26 14.61 10.15
CA GLU A 111 14.88 14.12 10.10
C GLU A 111 14.89 12.61 9.86
N GLY A 112 14.09 11.89 10.63
CA GLY A 112 13.77 10.47 10.44
C GLY A 112 12.28 10.25 10.36
N VAL A 113 11.85 8.99 10.27
CA VAL A 113 10.43 8.60 10.25
C VAL A 113 10.20 7.46 11.23
N GLU A 114 9.21 7.65 12.10
CA GLU A 114 8.75 6.65 13.08
C GLU A 114 7.24 6.48 13.00
N TYR A 115 6.74 5.31 13.40
CA TYR A 115 5.30 5.08 13.56
C TYR A 115 4.82 5.59 14.91
N LEU A 116 3.86 6.51 14.89
CA LEU A 116 3.23 7.04 16.11
C LEU A 116 1.71 6.83 16.07
N PRO A 117 1.07 6.63 17.24
CA PRO A 117 -0.37 6.46 17.32
C PRO A 117 -1.11 7.73 16.86
N VAL A 118 -2.20 7.54 16.13
CA VAL A 118 -3.13 8.60 15.72
C VAL A 118 -4.55 8.18 16.05
N HIS A 119 -5.36 9.14 16.52
CA HIS A 119 -6.78 8.96 16.79
C HIS A 119 -7.60 9.26 15.55
N LEU A 120 -8.33 8.28 15.08
CA LEU A 120 -9.23 8.37 13.94
C LEU A 120 -10.65 8.01 14.36
N TYR A 121 -11.62 8.36 13.52
CA TYR A 121 -13.04 8.09 13.74
C TYR A 121 -13.63 7.51 12.47
N ASP A 122 -14.51 6.53 12.59
CA ASP A 122 -15.27 6.01 11.48
C ASP A 122 -16.41 6.95 11.08
N LEU A 123 -16.85 6.86 9.85
CA LEU A 123 -18.00 7.60 9.31
C LEU A 123 -19.25 7.48 10.20
N SER A 124 -19.51 6.28 10.75
CA SER A 124 -20.65 6.02 11.65
C SER A 124 -20.57 6.78 12.96
N GLN A 125 -19.38 7.22 13.36
CA GLN A 125 -19.11 8.03 14.55
C GLN A 125 -19.21 9.54 14.28
N THR A 126 -19.70 9.94 13.11
CA THR A 126 -19.80 11.35 12.72
C THR A 126 -21.25 11.74 12.41
N ILE A 127 -21.53 13.05 12.51
CA ILE A 127 -22.82 13.65 12.20
C ILE A 127 -22.63 14.55 10.98
N PRO A 128 -23.40 14.38 9.88
CA PRO A 128 -23.33 15.27 8.74
C PRO A 128 -23.96 16.64 9.07
N SER A 129 -23.40 17.71 8.49
CA SER A 129 -24.09 18.99 8.41
C SER A 129 -25.13 19.00 7.29
N GLU A 130 -25.92 20.07 7.19
CA GLU A 130 -26.93 20.23 6.11
C GLU A 130 -26.32 20.30 4.71
N LYS A 131 -25.02 20.62 4.61
CA LYS A 131 -24.29 20.81 3.34
C LYS A 131 -23.25 19.73 3.08
N THR A 132 -23.25 18.64 3.86
CA THR A 132 -22.23 17.59 3.76
C THR A 132 -22.18 17.01 2.35
N PRO A 133 -21.04 17.11 1.65
CA PRO A 133 -20.87 16.44 0.37
C PRO A 133 -20.91 14.92 0.56
N GLY A 134 -21.37 14.21 -0.46
CA GLY A 134 -21.27 12.75 -0.50
C GLY A 134 -19.80 12.32 -0.38
N ILE A 135 -19.56 11.18 0.24
CA ILE A 135 -18.25 10.53 0.18
C ILE A 135 -18.17 9.86 -1.18
N ASP A 136 -17.29 10.38 -2.02
CA ASP A 136 -17.07 9.81 -3.35
C ASP A 136 -16.57 8.37 -3.23
N THR A 137 -17.28 7.45 -3.87
CA THR A 137 -16.77 6.08 -4.03
C THR A 137 -15.58 6.09 -4.99
N PRO A 138 -14.48 5.41 -4.67
CA PRO A 138 -13.36 5.31 -5.58
C PRO A 138 -13.81 4.70 -6.91
N TYR A 139 -13.27 5.20 -8.02
CA TYR A 139 -13.50 4.60 -9.32
C TYR A 139 -13.06 3.13 -9.32
N LEU A 140 -13.96 2.22 -9.66
CA LEU A 140 -13.70 0.80 -9.78
C LEU A 140 -13.21 0.49 -11.20
N LEU A 141 -12.13 -0.28 -11.30
CA LEU A 141 -11.67 -0.78 -12.61
C LEU A 141 -12.62 -1.89 -13.08
N THR A 142 -13.10 -1.76 -14.30
CA THR A 142 -13.90 -2.83 -14.92
C THR A 142 -13.00 -4.00 -15.33
N PRO A 143 -13.56 -5.21 -15.58
CA PRO A 143 -12.77 -6.31 -16.16
C PRO A 143 -12.02 -5.91 -17.44
N VAL A 144 -12.64 -5.08 -18.28
CA VAL A 144 -12.01 -4.59 -19.53
C VAL A 144 -10.82 -3.68 -19.22
N ASP A 145 -10.94 -2.76 -18.24
CA ASP A 145 -9.83 -1.92 -17.79
C ASP A 145 -8.66 -2.77 -17.28
N ILE A 146 -8.95 -3.80 -16.50
CA ILE A 146 -7.93 -4.70 -15.95
C ILE A 146 -7.20 -5.46 -17.05
N ILE A 147 -7.92 -5.99 -18.03
CA ILE A 147 -7.31 -6.70 -19.18
C ILE A 147 -6.42 -5.74 -19.97
N ALA A 148 -6.93 -4.55 -20.27
CA ALA A 148 -6.17 -3.51 -20.97
C ALA A 148 -4.93 -3.08 -20.17
N GLY A 149 -5.09 -2.82 -18.87
CA GLY A 149 -4.01 -2.46 -17.97
C GLY A 149 -2.95 -3.55 -17.83
N CYS A 150 -3.36 -4.82 -17.80
CA CYS A 150 -2.45 -5.95 -17.78
C CYS A 150 -1.62 -6.04 -19.07
N ARG A 151 -2.26 -5.91 -20.23
CA ARG A 151 -1.57 -5.87 -21.53
C ARG A 151 -0.50 -4.78 -21.56
N ASP A 152 -0.85 -3.58 -21.13
CA ASP A 152 0.06 -2.43 -21.17
C ASP A 152 1.19 -2.58 -20.12
N ALA A 153 0.90 -3.09 -18.92
CA ALA A 153 1.91 -3.36 -17.88
C ALA A 153 2.91 -4.44 -18.30
N LEU A 154 2.45 -5.46 -19.03
CA LEU A 154 3.28 -6.54 -19.54
C LEU A 154 3.95 -6.21 -20.90
N LYS A 155 3.51 -5.13 -21.56
CA LYS A 155 3.93 -4.76 -22.92
C LYS A 155 3.79 -5.93 -23.88
N CYS A 156 2.61 -6.54 -23.92
CA CYS A 156 2.34 -7.76 -24.68
C CYS A 156 1.13 -7.60 -25.61
N ASP A 157 1.09 -8.46 -26.60
CA ASP A 157 -0.09 -8.64 -27.46
C ASP A 157 -1.07 -9.62 -26.81
N VAL A 158 -2.36 -9.52 -27.18
CA VAL A 158 -3.41 -10.44 -26.72
C VAL A 158 -3.81 -11.34 -27.87
N GLU A 159 -3.81 -12.66 -27.64
CA GLU A 159 -4.23 -13.66 -28.59
C GLU A 159 -5.33 -14.53 -27.98
N TYR A 160 -6.47 -14.65 -28.65
CA TYR A 160 -7.56 -15.52 -28.25
C TYR A 160 -7.44 -16.87 -28.96
N THR A 161 -7.61 -17.97 -28.21
CA THR A 161 -7.55 -19.32 -28.72
C THR A 161 -8.79 -20.10 -28.30
N GLU A 162 -9.18 -21.08 -29.11
CA GLU A 162 -10.24 -22.05 -28.77
C GLU A 162 -9.66 -23.32 -28.11
N ASP A 163 -8.35 -23.44 -28.07
CA ASP A 163 -7.67 -24.57 -27.44
C ASP A 163 -7.79 -24.52 -25.91
N LYS A 164 -8.58 -25.44 -25.35
CA LYS A 164 -8.85 -25.54 -23.90
C LYS A 164 -7.90 -26.51 -23.19
N THR A 165 -6.79 -26.86 -23.79
CA THR A 165 -5.90 -27.91 -23.26
C THR A 165 -5.04 -27.51 -22.07
N SER A 166 -5.01 -26.19 -21.71
CA SER A 166 -4.18 -25.72 -20.62
C SER A 166 -4.89 -24.70 -19.72
N ARG A 167 -4.24 -23.62 -19.37
CA ARG A 167 -4.78 -22.57 -18.52
C ARG A 167 -5.70 -21.64 -19.30
N LEU A 168 -6.75 -21.13 -18.65
CA LEU A 168 -7.69 -20.19 -19.25
C LEU A 168 -7.02 -18.89 -19.71
N VAL A 169 -5.95 -18.49 -19.01
CA VAL A 169 -5.09 -17.37 -19.39
C VAL A 169 -3.64 -17.77 -19.14
N GLN A 170 -2.78 -17.54 -20.12
CA GLN A 170 -1.36 -17.83 -20.04
C GLN A 170 -0.53 -16.67 -20.64
N TYR A 171 0.57 -16.34 -19.99
CA TYR A 171 1.53 -15.38 -20.51
C TYR A 171 2.77 -16.09 -21.08
N ASP A 172 2.98 -15.95 -22.38
CA ASP A 172 4.20 -16.38 -23.05
C ASP A 172 5.25 -15.25 -22.95
N VAL A 173 6.26 -15.47 -22.10
CA VAL A 173 7.33 -14.51 -21.85
C VAL A 173 8.21 -14.28 -23.08
N VAL A 174 8.41 -15.32 -23.89
CA VAL A 174 9.29 -15.28 -25.07
C VAL A 174 8.60 -14.55 -26.23
N ALA A 175 7.36 -14.95 -26.52
CA ALA A 175 6.56 -14.32 -27.56
C ALA A 175 5.97 -12.99 -27.13
N LYS A 176 6.01 -12.64 -25.85
CA LYS A 176 5.32 -11.48 -25.24
C LYS A 176 3.84 -11.44 -25.60
N LYS A 177 3.17 -12.58 -25.39
CA LYS A 177 1.76 -12.74 -25.70
C LYS A 177 0.96 -13.18 -24.49
N LEU A 178 -0.20 -12.59 -24.31
CA LEU A 178 -1.22 -13.02 -23.37
C LEU A 178 -2.21 -13.91 -24.15
N ILE A 179 -2.17 -15.22 -23.92
CA ILE A 179 -3.00 -16.22 -24.61
C ILE A 179 -4.24 -16.45 -23.75
N ILE A 180 -5.43 -16.27 -24.31
CA ILE A 180 -6.72 -16.34 -23.63
C ILE A 180 -7.60 -17.42 -24.27
N ALA A 181 -7.99 -18.43 -23.46
CA ALA A 181 -8.82 -19.56 -23.87
C ALA A 181 -10.26 -19.52 -23.34
N THR A 182 -10.72 -18.37 -22.88
CA THR A 182 -12.09 -18.13 -22.37
C THR A 182 -12.65 -16.82 -22.87
N LYS A 183 -13.98 -16.69 -22.84
CA LYS A 183 -14.69 -15.44 -23.17
C LYS A 183 -15.25 -14.73 -21.94
N GLU A 184 -15.08 -15.30 -20.75
CA GLU A 184 -15.58 -14.74 -19.49
C GLU A 184 -14.64 -13.65 -18.99
N GLU A 185 -15.00 -12.37 -19.20
CA GLU A 185 -14.16 -11.21 -18.87
C GLU A 185 -13.72 -11.18 -17.39
N ALA A 186 -14.58 -11.56 -16.46
CA ALA A 186 -14.25 -11.62 -15.04
C ALA A 186 -13.16 -12.66 -14.74
N VAL A 187 -13.21 -13.82 -15.41
CA VAL A 187 -12.19 -14.87 -15.29
C VAL A 187 -10.88 -14.39 -15.90
N ILE A 188 -10.92 -13.77 -17.08
CA ILE A 188 -9.74 -13.20 -17.73
C ILE A 188 -9.10 -12.15 -16.82
N ALA A 189 -9.90 -11.24 -16.29
CA ALA A 189 -9.43 -10.17 -15.40
C ALA A 189 -8.76 -10.74 -14.14
N LYS A 190 -9.38 -11.73 -13.48
CA LYS A 190 -8.79 -12.42 -12.31
C LYS A 190 -7.43 -13.03 -12.64
N GLU A 191 -7.31 -13.78 -13.74
CA GLU A 191 -6.05 -14.40 -14.12
C GLU A 191 -4.98 -13.37 -14.51
N CYS A 192 -5.37 -12.26 -15.15
CA CYS A 192 -4.50 -11.14 -15.43
C CYS A 192 -3.95 -10.51 -14.14
N VAL A 193 -4.81 -10.28 -13.15
CA VAL A 193 -4.42 -9.78 -11.83
C VAL A 193 -3.47 -10.76 -11.14
N ASN A 194 -3.77 -12.07 -11.17
CA ASN A 194 -2.92 -13.11 -10.58
C ASN A 194 -1.51 -13.09 -11.18
N LEU A 195 -1.42 -12.96 -12.49
CA LEU A 195 -0.14 -12.88 -13.20
C LEU A 195 0.66 -11.64 -12.77
N LEU A 196 0.03 -10.48 -12.65
CA LEU A 196 0.68 -9.25 -12.19
C LEU A 196 1.10 -9.35 -10.72
N CYS A 197 0.24 -9.91 -9.84
CA CYS A 197 0.54 -10.13 -8.43
C CYS A 197 1.72 -11.10 -8.24
N LEU A 198 1.80 -12.17 -9.01
CA LEU A 198 2.92 -13.10 -8.98
C LEU A 198 4.23 -12.40 -9.37
N LYS A 199 4.23 -11.62 -10.44
CA LYS A 199 5.40 -10.82 -10.85
C LYS A 199 5.79 -9.79 -9.79
N ALA A 200 4.82 -9.13 -9.17
CA ALA A 200 5.09 -8.18 -8.10
C ALA A 200 5.71 -8.86 -6.88
N ALA A 201 5.23 -10.04 -6.49
CA ALA A 201 5.79 -10.84 -5.40
C ALA A 201 7.22 -11.31 -5.70
N GLU A 202 7.49 -11.84 -6.91
CA GLU A 202 8.82 -12.26 -7.34
C GLU A 202 9.84 -11.12 -7.30
N ALA A 203 9.47 -9.94 -7.83
CA ALA A 203 10.35 -8.79 -7.90
C ALA A 203 10.75 -8.24 -6.51
N ARG A 204 9.90 -8.43 -5.49
CA ARG A 204 10.08 -7.85 -4.16
C ARG A 204 10.80 -8.77 -3.19
N THR A 205 10.43 -10.03 -3.16
CA THR A 205 10.89 -10.92 -2.09
C THR A 205 12.31 -11.42 -2.30
N GLY A 206 12.79 -11.46 -3.53
CA GLY A 206 14.07 -12.12 -3.85
C GLY A 206 14.12 -13.60 -3.44
N ARG A 207 13.01 -14.17 -2.97
CA ARG A 207 12.88 -15.55 -2.50
C ARG A 207 12.58 -16.46 -3.66
N ASN A 208 13.21 -17.63 -3.65
CA ASN A 208 12.91 -18.71 -4.60
C ASN A 208 11.83 -19.69 -4.09
N ASP A 209 11.16 -19.36 -2.98
CA ASP A 209 10.07 -20.18 -2.43
C ASP A 209 8.80 -20.00 -3.26
N LYS A 210 8.61 -20.91 -4.20
CA LYS A 210 7.46 -20.90 -5.13
C LYS A 210 6.11 -21.02 -4.42
N LEU A 211 6.05 -21.72 -3.27
CA LEU A 211 4.82 -21.88 -2.51
C LEU A 211 4.42 -20.54 -1.87
N TYR A 212 5.38 -19.89 -1.23
CA TYR A 212 5.18 -18.56 -0.63
C TYR A 212 4.77 -17.52 -1.68
N LEU A 213 5.48 -17.46 -2.81
CA LEU A 213 5.17 -16.52 -3.88
C LEU A 213 3.75 -16.72 -4.44
N ARG A 214 3.32 -17.98 -4.59
CA ARG A 214 1.95 -18.30 -5.02
C ARG A 214 0.92 -17.86 -3.98
N LEU A 215 1.15 -18.11 -2.69
CA LEU A 215 0.25 -17.69 -1.63
C LEU A 215 0.07 -16.18 -1.63
N VAL A 216 1.18 -15.42 -1.67
CA VAL A 216 1.13 -13.96 -1.75
C VAL A 216 0.36 -13.51 -2.99
N ALA A 217 0.60 -14.12 -4.15
CA ALA A 217 -0.09 -13.78 -5.39
C ALA A 217 -1.59 -14.11 -5.34
N GLU A 218 -1.98 -15.28 -4.82
CA GLU A 218 -3.38 -15.66 -4.63
C GLU A 218 -4.11 -14.66 -3.71
N CYS A 219 -3.53 -14.36 -2.54
CA CYS A 219 -4.12 -13.42 -1.59
C CYS A 219 -4.18 -11.98 -2.16
N ALA A 220 -3.12 -11.50 -2.82
CA ALA A 220 -3.12 -10.18 -3.44
C ALA A 220 -4.14 -10.08 -4.58
N THR A 221 -4.34 -11.18 -5.34
CA THR A 221 -5.38 -11.25 -6.37
C THR A 221 -6.77 -11.08 -5.77
N GLU A 222 -7.05 -11.78 -4.65
CA GLU A 222 -8.32 -11.62 -3.94
C GLU A 222 -8.55 -10.17 -3.53
N VAL A 223 -7.54 -9.51 -2.92
CA VAL A 223 -7.65 -8.10 -2.53
C VAL A 223 -7.95 -7.21 -3.74
N VAL A 224 -7.18 -7.30 -4.83
CA VAL A 224 -7.37 -6.46 -6.04
C VAL A 224 -8.76 -6.70 -6.66
N CYS A 225 -9.19 -7.95 -6.76
CA CYS A 225 -10.48 -8.29 -7.33
C CYS A 225 -11.64 -7.80 -6.46
N ARG A 226 -11.56 -7.96 -5.13
CA ARG A 226 -12.59 -7.48 -4.19
C ARG A 226 -12.68 -5.95 -4.18
N VAL A 227 -11.54 -5.23 -4.24
CA VAL A 227 -11.53 -3.76 -4.41
C VAL A 227 -12.34 -3.33 -5.62
N ASN A 228 -12.27 -4.09 -6.73
CA ASN A 228 -12.96 -3.80 -7.98
C ASN A 228 -14.28 -4.57 -8.16
N GLN A 229 -14.79 -5.21 -7.10
CA GLN A 229 -16.04 -5.96 -7.09
C GLN A 229 -16.11 -7.10 -8.14
N ILE A 230 -14.96 -7.68 -8.46
CA ILE A 230 -14.87 -8.84 -9.35
C ILE A 230 -15.00 -10.09 -8.49
N ASN A 231 -15.99 -10.93 -8.81
CA ASN A 231 -16.19 -12.19 -8.12
C ASN A 231 -15.10 -13.21 -8.52
N THR A 232 -14.38 -13.72 -7.53
CA THR A 232 -13.24 -14.61 -7.73
C THR A 232 -13.51 -16.07 -7.36
N GLY A 233 -14.60 -16.31 -6.61
CA GLY A 233 -14.83 -17.63 -5.99
C GLY A 233 -13.70 -18.00 -5.04
N ASP A 234 -13.84 -17.80 -3.79
CA ASP A 234 -12.92 -17.88 -2.63
C ASP A 234 -11.93 -19.06 -2.55
N GLU A 235 -11.01 -19.21 -3.49
CA GLU A 235 -10.05 -20.33 -3.46
C GLU A 235 -8.60 -19.87 -3.22
N ILE A 236 -8.22 -19.73 -1.94
CA ILE A 236 -6.81 -19.64 -1.53
C ILE A 236 -6.29 -21.09 -1.34
N LYS A 237 -5.52 -21.58 -2.32
CA LYS A 237 -5.10 -22.99 -2.37
C LYS A 237 -3.82 -23.27 -1.59
N CYS A 238 -2.92 -22.29 -1.54
CA CYS A 238 -1.57 -22.49 -0.99
C CYS A 238 -1.46 -22.34 0.53
N LEU A 239 -2.51 -21.81 1.23
CA LEU A 239 -2.43 -21.52 2.66
C LEU A 239 -2.12 -22.74 3.52
N GLU A 240 -2.83 -23.86 3.33
CA GLU A 240 -2.69 -25.05 4.18
C GLU A 240 -1.30 -25.69 4.08
N LEU A 241 -0.64 -25.54 2.91
CA LEU A 241 0.71 -26.05 2.70
C LEU A 241 1.75 -25.12 3.31
N TRP A 242 1.48 -23.82 3.30
CA TRP A 242 2.42 -22.81 3.79
C TRP A 242 2.35 -22.61 5.30
N ASN A 243 1.16 -22.68 5.90
CA ASN A 243 0.91 -22.27 7.31
C ASN A 243 1.45 -23.27 8.35
N LYS A 244 1.99 -24.42 7.96
CA LYS A 244 2.59 -25.37 8.89
C LYS A 244 3.82 -24.72 9.53
N ASP A 245 3.79 -24.60 10.88
CA ASP A 245 4.91 -24.13 11.71
C ASP A 245 5.32 -22.65 11.50
N LYS A 246 4.39 -21.78 11.12
CA LYS A 246 4.66 -20.32 10.99
C LYS A 246 4.43 -19.60 12.30
N ASN A 247 5.36 -18.69 12.61
CA ASN A 247 5.24 -17.80 13.76
C ASN A 247 4.45 -16.51 13.41
N PRO A 248 4.01 -15.73 14.40
CA PRO A 248 3.24 -14.50 14.17
C PRO A 248 3.93 -13.47 13.27
N GLU A 249 5.25 -13.32 13.39
CA GLU A 249 6.05 -12.39 12.57
C GLU A 249 6.02 -12.79 11.09
N GLN A 250 6.13 -14.09 10.80
CA GLN A 250 6.06 -14.60 9.43
C GLN A 250 4.65 -14.44 8.83
N CYS A 251 3.61 -14.53 9.66
CA CYS A 251 2.23 -14.27 9.24
C CYS A 251 2.05 -12.78 8.88
N LEU A 252 2.52 -11.88 9.73
CA LEU A 252 2.48 -10.44 9.48
C LEU A 252 3.31 -10.07 8.24
N GLU A 253 4.51 -10.63 8.09
CA GLU A 253 5.33 -10.43 6.90
C GLU A 253 4.60 -10.87 5.61
N MET A 254 3.91 -12.02 5.65
CA MET A 254 3.11 -12.49 4.51
C MET A 254 2.00 -11.50 4.18
N LEU A 255 1.24 -11.02 5.16
CA LEU A 255 0.20 -10.02 4.97
C LEU A 255 0.76 -8.70 4.41
N ASN A 256 1.94 -8.28 4.88
CA ASN A 256 2.64 -7.11 4.36
C ASN A 256 3.01 -7.29 2.88
N GLN A 257 3.52 -8.45 2.47
CA GLN A 257 3.81 -8.73 1.06
C GLN A 257 2.53 -8.76 0.20
N VAL A 258 1.44 -9.29 0.72
CA VAL A 258 0.11 -9.25 0.06
C VAL A 258 -0.34 -7.80 -0.16
N SER A 259 -0.28 -6.96 0.87
CA SER A 259 -0.64 -5.55 0.78
C SER A 259 0.21 -4.80 -0.24
N LEU A 260 1.54 -4.99 -0.19
CA LEU A 260 2.46 -4.35 -1.13
C LEU A 260 2.23 -4.80 -2.58
N ALA A 261 2.01 -6.10 -2.81
CA ALA A 261 1.74 -6.64 -4.14
C ALA A 261 0.41 -6.11 -4.69
N SER A 262 -0.67 -6.15 -3.89
CA SER A 262 -1.99 -5.67 -4.32
C SER A 262 -2.00 -4.17 -4.63
N ARG A 263 -1.39 -3.33 -3.77
CA ARG A 263 -1.27 -1.88 -4.01
C ARG A 263 -0.43 -1.55 -5.24
N ASN A 264 0.66 -2.27 -5.45
CA ASN A 264 1.49 -2.13 -6.65
C ASN A 264 0.69 -2.42 -7.92
N VAL A 265 -0.04 -3.54 -7.93
CA VAL A 265 -0.87 -3.94 -9.09
C VAL A 265 -2.00 -2.94 -9.33
N LEU A 266 -2.74 -2.52 -8.28
CA LEU A 266 -3.77 -1.48 -8.39
C LEU A 266 -3.20 -0.19 -8.98
N SER A 267 -2.02 0.24 -8.54
CA SER A 267 -1.34 1.43 -9.04
C SER A 267 -0.96 1.30 -10.52
N GLN A 268 -0.38 0.15 -10.91
CA GLN A 268 -0.02 -0.13 -12.30
C GLN A 268 -1.23 -0.14 -13.23
N LEU A 269 -2.30 -0.84 -12.84
CA LEU A 269 -3.54 -0.91 -13.62
C LEU A 269 -4.15 0.47 -13.82
N ARG A 270 -4.21 1.30 -12.76
CA ARG A 270 -4.72 2.67 -12.85
C ARG A 270 -3.87 3.56 -13.74
N GLN A 271 -2.56 3.48 -13.63
CA GLN A 271 -1.64 4.22 -14.51
C GLN A 271 -1.82 3.82 -15.98
N ALA A 272 -1.86 2.52 -16.27
CA ALA A 272 -2.00 2.00 -17.62
C ALA A 272 -3.34 2.37 -18.27
N THR A 273 -4.41 2.51 -17.47
CA THR A 273 -5.75 2.89 -17.94
C THR A 273 -6.04 4.39 -17.76
N ASN A 274 -5.01 5.19 -17.45
CA ASN A 274 -5.09 6.63 -17.28
C ASN A 274 -6.07 7.11 -16.20
N HIS A 275 -6.30 6.27 -15.17
CA HIS A 275 -7.05 6.63 -13.98
C HIS A 275 -6.17 7.32 -12.94
N PRO A 276 -6.76 8.11 -12.02
CA PRO A 276 -6.01 8.75 -10.94
C PRO A 276 -5.24 7.74 -10.10
N VAL A 277 -4.00 8.06 -9.80
CA VAL A 277 -3.16 7.26 -8.90
C VAL A 277 -3.66 7.43 -7.46
N LEU A 278 -3.82 6.32 -6.74
CA LEU A 278 -4.21 6.34 -5.33
C LEU A 278 -2.95 6.40 -4.45
N LEU A 279 -2.93 7.34 -3.51
CA LEU A 279 -1.99 7.30 -2.39
C LEU A 279 -2.57 6.44 -1.28
N ASP A 280 -1.74 5.63 -0.68
CA ASP A 280 -2.11 4.94 0.55
C ASP A 280 -2.03 5.87 1.78
N PHE A 281 -2.43 5.35 2.93
CA PHE A 281 -2.46 6.10 4.18
C PHE A 281 -1.06 6.61 4.57
N ASP A 282 -0.04 5.76 4.49
CA ASP A 282 1.32 6.11 4.86
C ASP A 282 1.89 7.15 3.89
N GLU A 283 1.69 6.96 2.58
CA GLU A 283 2.08 7.93 1.55
C GLU A 283 1.41 9.28 1.76
N THR A 284 0.11 9.29 2.12
CA THR A 284 -0.64 10.51 2.40
C THR A 284 -0.09 11.22 3.63
N CYS A 285 0.18 10.49 4.72
CA CYS A 285 0.75 11.06 5.94
C CYS A 285 2.13 11.67 5.69
N LEU A 286 3.01 10.94 4.99
CA LEU A 286 4.35 11.42 4.65
C LEU A 286 4.31 12.63 3.71
N LEU A 287 3.47 12.57 2.67
CA LEU A 287 3.34 13.66 1.74
C LEU A 287 2.87 14.95 2.43
N ASN A 288 1.85 14.87 3.28
CA ASN A 288 1.34 16.03 4.02
C ASN A 288 2.42 16.66 4.92
N GLN A 289 3.29 15.85 5.53
CA GLN A 289 4.36 16.33 6.40
C GLN A 289 5.59 16.89 5.64
N VAL A 290 5.74 16.60 4.37
CA VAL A 290 6.87 17.08 3.55
C VAL A 290 6.48 18.12 2.50
N LEU A 291 5.20 18.42 2.34
CA LEU A 291 4.65 19.39 1.38
C LEU A 291 4.78 20.85 1.85
N ASP A 292 5.82 21.20 2.54
CA ASP A 292 6.18 22.60 2.80
C ASP A 292 6.89 23.27 1.60
N GLN A 293 7.24 22.46 0.58
CA GLN A 293 7.94 22.90 -0.62
C GLN A 293 7.07 22.67 -1.87
N PRO A 294 6.92 23.68 -2.74
CA PRO A 294 6.07 23.56 -3.94
C PRO A 294 6.67 22.73 -5.07
N ASN A 295 7.92 22.29 -4.96
CA ASN A 295 8.64 21.60 -6.02
C ASN A 295 8.77 20.11 -5.73
N ALA A 296 8.26 19.28 -6.65
CA ALA A 296 8.30 17.82 -6.52
C ALA A 296 9.71 17.24 -6.41
N THR A 297 10.70 17.85 -7.07
CA THR A 297 12.10 17.43 -6.98
C THR A 297 12.64 17.60 -5.56
N ILE A 298 12.31 18.70 -4.89
CA ILE A 298 12.70 18.96 -3.50
C ILE A 298 12.00 17.97 -2.57
N VAL A 299 10.69 17.73 -2.76
CA VAL A 299 9.94 16.73 -1.99
C VAL A 299 10.56 15.34 -2.14
N ARG A 300 10.87 14.89 -3.36
CA ARG A 300 11.55 13.61 -3.58
C ARG A 300 12.91 13.53 -2.91
N HIS A 301 13.67 14.62 -2.94
CA HIS A 301 14.99 14.66 -2.27
C HIS A 301 14.85 14.56 -0.75
N ARG A 302 13.86 15.24 -0.17
CA ARG A 302 13.54 15.13 1.27
C ARG A 302 13.13 13.71 1.65
N LEU A 303 12.23 13.08 0.87
CA LEU A 303 11.85 11.69 1.05
C LEU A 303 13.05 10.72 0.96
N SER A 304 13.99 10.97 0.03
CA SER A 304 15.22 10.16 -0.09
C SER A 304 16.11 10.26 1.16
N ARG A 305 16.16 11.44 1.80
CA ARG A 305 16.87 11.60 3.08
C ARG A 305 16.16 10.86 4.20
N LEU A 306 14.84 10.98 4.31
CA LEU A 306 14.03 10.28 5.32
C LEU A 306 14.19 8.76 5.21
N ALA A 307 14.25 8.21 3.99
CA ALA A 307 14.45 6.77 3.78
C ALA A 307 15.79 6.25 4.35
N LYS A 308 16.80 7.09 4.51
CA LYS A 308 18.09 6.72 5.11
C LYS A 308 18.03 6.64 6.64
N HIS A 309 17.07 7.29 7.26
CA HIS A 309 16.93 7.42 8.71
C HIS A 309 15.70 6.68 9.25
N THR A 310 15.26 5.66 8.54
CA THR A 310 14.26 4.70 9.03
C THR A 310 14.74 3.27 8.78
N SER A 311 14.67 2.46 9.82
CA SER A 311 14.97 1.02 9.77
C SER A 311 13.73 0.17 9.48
N VAL A 312 12.55 0.77 9.40
CA VAL A 312 11.29 0.05 9.19
C VAL A 312 11.08 -0.22 7.70
N PRO A 313 11.16 -1.49 7.24
CA PRO A 313 11.13 -1.82 5.81
C PRO A 313 9.88 -1.31 5.09
N ILE A 314 8.71 -1.36 5.73
CA ILE A 314 7.45 -0.90 5.15
C ILE A 314 7.44 0.62 4.91
N LEU A 315 8.07 1.41 5.79
CA LEU A 315 8.23 2.85 5.58
C LEU A 315 9.16 3.17 4.42
N VAL A 316 10.26 2.42 4.29
CA VAL A 316 11.18 2.57 3.15
C VAL A 316 10.43 2.30 1.84
N GLU A 317 9.58 1.30 1.82
CA GLU A 317 8.77 0.97 0.65
C GLU A 317 7.71 2.03 0.36
N ALA A 318 7.00 2.53 1.37
CA ALA A 318 6.05 3.63 1.22
C ALA A 318 6.73 4.88 0.64
N ILE A 319 7.93 5.23 1.12
CA ILE A 319 8.70 6.35 0.57
C ILE A 319 9.08 6.11 -0.90
N ARG A 320 9.53 4.91 -1.26
CA ARG A 320 9.89 4.58 -2.65
C ARG A 320 8.67 4.62 -3.56
N SER A 321 7.55 4.07 -3.11
CA SER A 321 6.28 4.09 -3.85
C SER A 321 5.82 5.53 -4.09
N LEU A 322 5.83 6.36 -3.05
CA LEU A 322 5.49 7.78 -3.17
C LEU A 322 6.42 8.51 -4.14
N GLN A 323 7.74 8.28 -4.06
CA GLN A 323 8.71 8.86 -5.00
C GLN A 323 8.41 8.45 -6.46
N SER A 324 8.07 7.18 -6.71
CA SER A 324 7.71 6.69 -8.03
C SER A 324 6.44 7.35 -8.56
N LYS A 325 5.42 7.48 -7.72
CA LYS A 325 4.17 8.18 -8.07
C LYS A 325 4.41 9.66 -8.39
N LEU A 326 5.27 10.33 -7.62
CA LEU A 326 5.67 11.71 -7.89
C LEU A 326 6.44 11.87 -9.21
N MET A 327 7.31 10.92 -9.57
CA MET A 327 7.98 10.91 -10.88
C MET A 327 7.00 10.75 -12.04
N TYR A 328 6.04 9.84 -11.91
CA TYR A 328 4.96 9.69 -12.89
C TYR A 328 4.19 11.00 -13.09
N PHE A 329 3.95 11.70 -12.02
CA PHE A 329 3.27 12.96 -11.97
C PHE A 329 4.01 14.05 -12.77
N GLU A 330 5.32 14.20 -12.53
CA GLU A 330 6.18 15.14 -13.24
C GLU A 330 6.26 14.81 -14.74
N ALA A 331 6.43 13.54 -15.09
CA ALA A 331 6.51 13.09 -16.47
C ALA A 331 5.20 13.35 -17.25
N SER A 332 4.05 13.30 -16.58
CA SER A 332 2.73 13.56 -17.19
C SER A 332 2.37 15.05 -17.28
N SER A 333 3.15 15.93 -16.65
CA SER A 333 2.91 17.38 -16.61
C SER A 333 3.91 18.11 -17.49
N GLN A 334 3.47 18.62 -18.67
CA GLN A 334 4.32 19.36 -19.60
C GLN A 334 4.73 20.77 -19.15
N VAL A 335 4.30 21.26 -17.98
CA VAL A 335 4.58 22.65 -17.56
C VAL A 335 4.73 22.74 -16.04
N GLY A 336 5.80 23.39 -15.57
CA GLY A 336 6.19 23.62 -14.18
C GLY A 336 5.28 24.55 -13.35
N LYS A 337 3.99 24.31 -13.28
CA LYS A 337 3.06 25.07 -12.44
C LYS A 337 2.81 24.38 -11.10
N VAL A 338 2.53 25.22 -10.10
CA VAL A 338 2.35 24.95 -8.67
C VAL A 338 1.82 23.55 -8.35
N TYR A 339 2.62 22.82 -7.61
CA TYR A 339 2.51 21.38 -7.33
C TYR A 339 1.23 20.99 -6.59
N LYS A 340 0.76 21.85 -5.70
CA LYS A 340 -0.40 21.58 -4.84
C LYS A 340 -1.70 21.44 -5.63
N ASP A 341 -1.95 22.34 -6.59
CA ASP A 341 -3.19 22.31 -7.39
C ASP A 341 -3.26 21.12 -8.35
N ARG A 342 -2.11 20.50 -8.66
CA ARG A 342 -2.03 19.35 -9.55
C ARG A 342 -2.10 18.02 -8.83
N LEU A 343 -1.61 17.97 -7.61
CA LEU A 343 -1.82 16.85 -6.71
C LEU A 343 -3.32 16.63 -6.48
N ASP A 344 -4.06 17.69 -6.22
CA ASP A 344 -5.50 17.63 -5.97
C ASP A 344 -6.32 17.09 -7.16
N HIS A 345 -5.78 17.18 -8.39
CA HIS A 345 -6.48 16.74 -9.60
C HIS A 345 -6.05 15.38 -10.14
N LYS A 346 -4.86 14.91 -9.84
CA LYS A 346 -4.31 13.65 -10.38
C LYS A 346 -3.94 12.60 -9.35
N ILE A 347 -3.78 13.00 -8.09
CA ILE A 347 -3.60 12.07 -6.98
C ILE A 347 -4.88 12.10 -6.16
N MET A 348 -5.64 11.02 -6.23
CA MET A 348 -6.70 10.82 -5.26
C MET A 348 -6.10 10.21 -4.00
N THR A 349 -6.15 10.96 -2.91
CA THR A 349 -6.30 10.30 -1.61
C THR A 349 -7.70 9.72 -1.57
N LEU A 350 -7.86 8.48 -1.15
CA LEU A 350 -9.19 8.00 -0.82
C LEU A 350 -9.80 9.03 0.14
N PRO A 351 -11.02 9.53 -0.12
CA PRO A 351 -11.58 10.68 0.61
C PRO A 351 -11.55 10.51 2.13
N VAL A 352 -11.51 9.29 2.57
CA VAL A 352 -11.50 8.84 3.95
C VAL A 352 -10.18 9.09 4.70
N TYR A 353 -9.07 9.25 3.99
CA TYR A 353 -7.74 9.37 4.59
C TYR A 353 -7.15 10.78 4.49
N ARG A 354 -7.98 11.79 4.25
CA ARG A 354 -7.58 13.18 4.46
C ARG A 354 -7.38 13.40 5.96
N ILE A 355 -6.14 13.38 6.39
CA ILE A 355 -5.72 13.63 7.78
C ILE A 355 -5.36 15.09 7.94
#